data_bb852262db42e4a0dfd0213825fa4d41
#
_entry.id   bb852262db42e4a0dfd0213825fa4d41
#
_cell.length_a   1.000
_cell.length_b   1.000
_cell.length_c   1.000
_cell.angle_alpha   90.00
_cell.angle_beta   90.00
_cell.angle_gamma   90.00
#
_symmetry.space_group_name_H-M   'P 1'
#
loop_
_entity.id
_entity.type
_entity.pdbx_description
1 polymer ?
#
loop_
_entity_poly.entity_id
_entity_poly.type
_entity_poly.pdbx_seq_one_letter_code
_entity_poly.pdbx_strand_id
1 'polypeptide(L)'
;MKLLCITKCPTGMVQTYVAAEQLETAGKALGYDIRTETHGAQGIGGEFTPEQIDESDYVVIASNTEVLKTTRFGNKKVLVVPLEDAIVNAESVLGRIAEEAESYEDAKKQFPKILR
;
A
#
# COMPACT_ATOMS: atom_id res chain seq x y z
N MET A 1 -13.11 -3.21 8.21
CA MET A 1 -12.22 -3.58 7.08
C MET A 1 -10.77 -3.42 7.51
N LYS A 2 -9.95 -4.41 7.23
CA LYS A 2 -8.52 -4.38 7.57
C LYS A 2 -7.72 -4.13 6.31
N LEU A 3 -6.94 -3.06 6.29
CA LEU A 3 -6.15 -2.64 5.14
C LEU A 3 -4.66 -2.63 5.47
N LEU A 4 -3.86 -3.07 4.51
CA LEU A 4 -2.41 -2.93 4.56
C LEU A 4 -1.99 -1.96 3.47
N CYS A 5 -1.10 -1.03 3.81
CA CYS A 5 -0.61 -0.04 2.86
C CYS A 5 0.91 -0.06 2.83
N ILE A 6 1.49 -0.05 1.63
CA ILE A 6 2.93 0.09 1.44
C ILE A 6 3.18 1.42 0.76
N THR A 7 4.15 2.18 1.26
CA THR A 7 4.57 3.43 0.65
C THR A 7 6.05 3.39 0.32
N LYS A 8 6.40 3.93 -0.83
CA LYS A 8 7.79 4.04 -1.27
C LYS A 8 7.94 5.20 -2.25
N CYS A 9 8.96 6.01 -2.06
CA CYS A 9 9.38 7.01 -3.05
C CYS A 9 10.77 6.66 -3.57
N PRO A 10 11.23 7.28 -4.69
CA PRO A 10 12.53 6.93 -5.26
C PRO A 10 13.70 7.09 -4.30
N THR A 11 13.66 8.09 -3.44
CA THR A 11 14.73 8.34 -2.45
C THR A 11 14.54 7.53 -1.17
N GLY A 12 13.32 7.03 -0.91
CA GLY A 12 12.99 6.35 0.34
C GLY A 12 13.04 7.27 1.56
N MET A 13 12.76 8.56 1.38
CA MET A 13 12.88 9.56 2.45
C MET A 13 11.52 10.19 2.76
N VAL A 14 11.44 11.52 2.81
CA VAL A 14 10.33 12.28 3.39
C VAL A 14 8.95 11.85 2.84
N GLN A 15 8.80 11.76 1.54
CA GLN A 15 7.50 11.46 0.91
C GLN A 15 6.96 10.09 1.29
N THR A 16 7.84 9.12 1.50
CA THR A 16 7.46 7.78 1.95
C THR A 16 6.69 7.86 3.27
N TYR A 17 7.20 8.65 4.20
CA TYR A 17 6.62 8.76 5.54
C TYR A 17 5.40 9.67 5.56
N VAL A 18 5.39 10.73 4.76
CA VAL A 18 4.21 11.60 4.62
C VAL A 18 3.03 10.80 4.06
N ALA A 19 3.26 10.00 3.03
CA ALA A 19 2.20 9.17 2.44
C ALA A 19 1.65 8.16 3.46
N ALA A 20 2.53 7.52 4.23
CA ALA A 20 2.11 6.57 5.26
C ALA A 20 1.22 7.25 6.31
N GLU A 21 1.61 8.43 6.78
CA GLU A 21 0.85 9.19 7.77
C GLU A 21 -0.52 9.60 7.23
N GLN A 22 -0.59 10.05 5.98
CA GLN A 22 -1.84 10.46 5.36
C GLN A 22 -2.80 9.26 5.20
N LEU A 23 -2.28 8.12 4.80
CA LEU A 23 -3.09 6.91 4.68
C LEU A 23 -3.62 6.46 6.05
N GLU A 24 -2.79 6.49 7.09
CA GLU A 24 -3.23 6.13 8.43
C GLU A 24 -4.32 7.07 8.94
N THR A 25 -4.15 8.37 8.75
CA THR A 25 -5.12 9.36 9.17
C THR A 25 -6.45 9.15 8.44
N ALA A 26 -6.40 8.98 7.12
CA ALA A 26 -7.59 8.75 6.31
C ALA A 26 -8.29 7.44 6.68
N GLY A 27 -7.53 6.37 6.91
CA GLY A 27 -8.09 5.09 7.29
C GLY A 27 -8.82 5.15 8.62
N LYS A 28 -8.25 5.83 9.59
CA LYS A 28 -8.92 6.03 10.89
C LYS A 28 -10.20 6.85 10.76
N ALA A 29 -10.16 7.89 9.92
CA ALA A 29 -11.35 8.71 9.68
C ALA A 29 -12.48 7.92 9.03
N LEU A 30 -12.15 6.93 8.20
CA LEU A 30 -13.13 6.06 7.55
C LEU A 30 -13.54 4.85 8.40
N GLY A 31 -12.96 4.69 9.58
CA GLY A 31 -13.28 3.58 10.47
C GLY A 31 -12.59 2.27 10.08
N TYR A 32 -11.53 2.31 9.30
CA TYR A 32 -10.78 1.13 8.90
C TYR A 32 -9.66 0.82 9.88
N ASP A 33 -9.36 -0.46 10.05
CA ASP A 33 -8.16 -0.92 10.75
C ASP A 33 -7.03 -0.95 9.72
N ILE A 34 -6.16 0.05 9.76
CA ILE A 34 -5.13 0.25 8.76
C ILE A 34 -3.74 0.13 9.36
N ARG A 35 -2.85 -0.57 8.63
CA ARG A 35 -1.44 -0.69 8.97
C ARG A 35 -0.62 -0.25 7.78
N THR A 36 0.49 0.41 8.03
CA THR A 36 1.39 0.87 6.97
C THR A 36 2.77 0.26 7.12
N GLU A 37 3.37 -0.02 5.97
CA GLU A 37 4.76 -0.48 5.86
C GLU A 37 5.48 0.50 4.97
N THR A 38 6.57 1.06 5.46
CA THR A 38 7.36 2.04 4.70
C THR A 38 8.61 1.39 4.14
N HIS A 39 8.86 1.60 2.86
CA HIS A 39 10.08 1.13 2.20
C HIS A 39 11.04 2.32 2.08
N GLY A 40 11.74 2.58 3.17
CA GLY A 40 12.66 3.70 3.26
C GLY A 40 14.06 3.37 2.78
N ALA A 41 14.90 4.41 2.72
CA ALA A 41 16.29 4.27 2.29
C ALA A 41 17.10 3.35 3.21
N GLN A 42 16.70 3.25 4.49
CA GLN A 42 17.39 2.42 5.47
C GLN A 42 16.73 1.07 5.73
N GLY A 43 15.71 0.74 4.94
CA GLY A 43 15.04 -0.54 5.06
C GLY A 43 13.53 -0.42 5.24
N ILE A 44 12.91 -1.55 5.53
CA ILE A 44 11.46 -1.64 5.69
C ILE A 44 11.07 -1.35 7.13
N GLY A 45 10.21 -0.33 7.32
CA GLY A 45 9.65 -0.01 8.62
C GLY A 45 8.25 -0.59 8.76
N GLY A 46 7.94 -1.17 9.92
CA GLY A 46 6.63 -1.73 10.19
C GLY A 46 6.27 -2.92 9.31
N GLU A 47 7.25 -3.77 9.00
CA GLU A 47 7.04 -4.90 8.10
C GLU A 47 5.89 -5.78 8.59
N PHE A 48 4.97 -6.14 7.68
CA PHE A 48 3.80 -6.94 8.01
C PHE A 48 4.19 -8.38 8.36
N THR A 49 3.54 -8.93 9.39
CA THR A 49 3.67 -10.34 9.71
C THR A 49 2.78 -11.18 8.79
N PRO A 50 3.06 -12.48 8.63
CA PRO A 50 2.18 -13.36 7.86
C PRO A 50 0.74 -13.35 8.35
N GLU A 51 0.53 -13.28 9.67
CA GLU A 51 -0.80 -13.22 10.27
C GLU A 51 -1.54 -11.93 9.87
N GLN A 52 -0.84 -10.79 9.86
CA GLN A 52 -1.43 -9.52 9.46
C GLN A 52 -1.85 -9.57 7.99
N ILE A 53 -1.04 -10.20 7.15
CA ILE A 53 -1.38 -10.36 5.74
C ILE A 53 -2.61 -11.25 5.59
N ASP A 54 -2.66 -12.38 6.27
CA ASP A 54 -3.79 -13.30 6.19
C ASP A 54 -5.11 -12.65 6.62
N GLU A 55 -5.06 -11.81 7.66
CA GLU A 55 -6.25 -11.15 8.19
C GLU A 55 -6.71 -9.94 7.38
N SER A 56 -5.87 -9.44 6.49
CA SER A 56 -6.20 -8.23 5.71
C SER A 56 -7.24 -8.50 4.64
N ASP A 57 -8.02 -7.48 4.34
CA ASP A 57 -9.02 -7.53 3.27
C ASP A 57 -8.43 -7.06 1.94
N TYR A 58 -7.63 -6.00 1.96
CA TYR A 58 -7.03 -5.41 0.78
C TYR A 58 -5.64 -4.87 1.08
N VAL A 59 -4.84 -4.72 0.01
CA VAL A 59 -3.49 -4.14 0.08
C VAL A 59 -3.42 -2.95 -0.87
N VAL A 60 -2.94 -1.81 -0.38
CA VAL A 60 -2.65 -0.63 -1.20
C VAL A 60 -1.14 -0.50 -1.35
N ILE A 61 -0.69 -0.33 -2.58
CA ILE A 61 0.72 -0.07 -2.86
C ILE A 61 0.83 1.29 -3.51
N ALA A 62 1.31 2.26 -2.74
CA ALA A 62 1.47 3.65 -3.18
C ALA A 62 2.94 3.88 -3.54
N SER A 63 3.24 3.73 -4.81
CA SER A 63 4.61 3.87 -5.31
C SER A 63 4.61 4.03 -6.82
N ASN A 64 5.58 4.80 -7.31
CA ASN A 64 5.88 4.91 -8.74
C ASN A 64 7.13 4.10 -9.10
N THR A 65 7.76 3.45 -8.12
CA THR A 65 8.99 2.69 -8.30
C THR A 65 8.82 1.26 -7.82
N GLU A 66 9.81 0.43 -8.09
CA GLU A 66 9.83 -0.97 -7.70
C GLU A 66 9.61 -1.15 -6.19
N VAL A 67 8.68 -2.03 -5.82
CA VAL A 67 8.46 -2.45 -4.45
C VAL A 67 8.77 -3.94 -4.36
N LEU A 68 9.64 -4.30 -3.43
CA LEU A 68 10.10 -5.68 -3.27
C LEU A 68 9.18 -6.48 -2.33
N LYS A 69 9.30 -7.80 -2.39
CA LYS A 69 8.57 -8.73 -1.51
C LYS A 69 7.05 -8.73 -1.73
N THR A 70 6.58 -8.29 -2.88
CA THR A 70 5.14 -8.21 -3.12
C THR A 70 4.51 -9.58 -3.36
N THR A 71 5.29 -10.62 -3.65
CA THR A 71 4.76 -11.98 -3.85
C THR A 71 4.04 -12.52 -2.62
N ARG A 72 4.34 -12.01 -1.42
CA ARG A 72 3.62 -12.38 -0.19
C ARG A 72 2.14 -12.02 -0.22
N PHE A 73 1.72 -11.16 -1.15
CA PHE A 73 0.32 -10.77 -1.33
C PHE A 73 -0.39 -11.56 -2.43
N GLY A 74 0.15 -12.71 -2.82
CA GLY A 74 -0.37 -13.50 -3.94
C GLY A 74 -1.84 -13.88 -3.85
N ASN A 75 -2.38 -13.98 -2.63
CA ASN A 75 -3.79 -14.34 -2.40
C ASN A 75 -4.67 -13.12 -2.09
N LYS A 76 -4.14 -11.91 -2.22
CA LYS A 76 -4.85 -10.70 -1.84
C LYS A 76 -5.23 -9.86 -3.05
N LYS A 77 -6.24 -9.02 -2.87
CA LYS A 77 -6.57 -7.98 -3.85
C LYS A 77 -5.75 -6.75 -3.55
N VAL A 78 -5.18 -6.17 -4.60
CA VAL A 78 -4.19 -5.11 -4.50
C VAL A 78 -4.63 -3.92 -5.33
N LEU A 79 -4.44 -2.72 -4.80
CA LEU A 79 -4.61 -1.47 -5.55
C LEU A 79 -3.26 -0.76 -5.60
N VAL A 80 -2.75 -0.54 -6.81
CA VAL A 80 -1.50 0.21 -7.02
C VAL A 80 -1.87 1.63 -7.44
N VAL A 81 -1.35 2.60 -6.71
CA VAL A 81 -1.59 4.03 -7.00
C VAL A 81 -0.26 4.78 -7.01
N PRO A 82 -0.20 5.93 -7.74
CA PRO A 82 0.94 6.81 -7.61
C PRO A 82 1.10 7.30 -6.18
N LEU A 83 2.33 7.53 -5.76
CA LEU A 83 2.59 7.98 -4.39
C LEU A 83 1.87 9.30 -4.06
N GLU A 84 1.80 10.21 -5.03
CA GLU A 84 1.13 11.50 -4.84
C GLU A 84 -0.33 11.34 -4.44
N ASP A 85 -1.02 10.32 -4.96
CA ASP A 85 -2.43 10.08 -4.62
C ASP A 85 -2.58 9.75 -3.14
N ALA A 86 -1.65 9.02 -2.58
CA ALA A 86 -1.67 8.71 -1.15
C ALA A 86 -1.38 9.94 -0.29
N ILE A 87 -0.66 10.92 -0.83
CA ILE A 87 -0.34 12.15 -0.11
C ILE A 87 -1.51 13.14 -0.15
N VAL A 88 -2.07 13.39 -1.32
CA VAL A 88 -3.07 14.45 -1.50
C VAL A 88 -4.51 13.95 -1.53
N ASN A 89 -4.73 12.67 -1.83
CA ASN A 89 -6.06 12.08 -2.00
C ASN A 89 -6.23 10.76 -1.24
N ALA A 90 -5.64 10.64 -0.05
CA ALA A 90 -5.64 9.40 0.70
C ALA A 90 -7.04 8.86 0.97
N GLU A 91 -8.00 9.72 1.36
CA GLU A 91 -9.38 9.27 1.59
C GLU A 91 -10.04 8.73 0.33
N SER A 92 -9.80 9.36 -0.82
CA SER A 92 -10.31 8.89 -2.11
C SER A 92 -9.72 7.52 -2.46
N VAL A 93 -8.42 7.34 -2.26
CA VAL A 93 -7.76 6.05 -2.51
C VAL A 93 -8.42 4.95 -1.68
N LEU A 94 -8.57 5.18 -0.38
CA LEU A 94 -9.15 4.19 0.52
C LEU A 94 -10.64 3.99 0.29
N GLY A 95 -11.36 5.04 -0.11
CA GLY A 95 -12.79 4.94 -0.37
C GLY A 95 -13.16 4.12 -1.59
N ARG A 96 -12.24 3.98 -2.56
CA ARG A 96 -12.48 3.20 -3.77
C ARG A 96 -11.79 1.84 -3.80
N ILE A 97 -11.19 1.43 -2.67
CA ILE A 97 -10.37 0.20 -2.62
C ILE A 97 -11.17 -1.05 -3.00
N ALA A 98 -12.39 -1.18 -2.50
CA ALA A 98 -13.21 -2.36 -2.76
C ALA A 98 -13.62 -2.48 -4.23
N GLU A 99 -13.76 -1.35 -4.93
CA GLU A 99 -14.18 -1.32 -6.33
C GLU A 99 -13.02 -1.49 -7.29
N GLU A 100 -11.84 -0.95 -6.94
CA GLU A 100 -10.71 -0.87 -7.86
C GLU A 100 -9.60 -1.87 -7.59
N ALA A 101 -9.59 -2.52 -6.43
CA ALA A 101 -8.58 -3.51 -6.13
C ALA A 101 -8.73 -4.74 -7.05
N GLU A 102 -7.60 -5.23 -7.54
CA GLU A 102 -7.54 -6.38 -8.42
C GLU A 102 -6.77 -7.51 -7.76
N SER A 103 -6.92 -8.75 -8.28
CA SER A 103 -6.07 -9.83 -7.81
C SER A 103 -4.60 -9.45 -7.98
N TYR A 104 -3.75 -10.00 -7.13
CA TYR A 104 -2.32 -9.72 -7.24
C TYR A 104 -1.79 -10.04 -8.65
N GLU A 105 -2.24 -11.12 -9.26
CA GLU A 105 -1.79 -11.50 -10.61
C GLU A 105 -2.16 -10.47 -11.65
N ASP A 106 -3.40 -9.97 -11.60
CA ASP A 106 -3.86 -8.94 -12.55
C ASP A 106 -3.12 -7.62 -12.32
N ALA A 107 -2.94 -7.23 -11.06
CA ALA A 107 -2.19 -6.03 -10.72
C ALA A 107 -0.73 -6.14 -11.22
N LYS A 108 -0.11 -7.31 -11.09
CA LYS A 108 1.25 -7.52 -11.54
C LYS A 108 1.37 -7.43 -13.06
N LYS A 109 0.36 -7.86 -13.80
CA LYS A 109 0.35 -7.72 -15.26
C LYS A 109 0.30 -6.25 -15.68
N GLN A 110 -0.43 -5.40 -14.93
CA GLN A 110 -0.49 -3.97 -15.20
C GLN A 110 0.76 -3.24 -14.73
N PHE A 111 1.34 -3.66 -13.62
CA PHE A 111 2.47 -2.97 -12.98
C PHE A 111 3.65 -3.91 -12.75
N PRO A 112 4.19 -4.55 -13.82
CA PRO A 112 5.27 -5.52 -13.63
C PRO A 112 6.58 -4.91 -13.15
N LYS A 113 6.75 -3.58 -13.31
CA LYS A 113 7.94 -2.88 -12.84
C LYS A 113 7.83 -2.41 -11.40
N ILE A 114 6.62 -2.39 -10.85
CA ILE A 114 6.38 -1.97 -9.47
C ILE A 114 6.28 -3.17 -8.55
N LEU A 115 5.49 -4.18 -8.92
CA LEU A 115 5.25 -5.36 -8.08
C LEU A 115 6.33 -6.42 -8.32
N ARG A 116 7.29 -6.50 -7.38
CA ARG A 116 8.42 -7.42 -7.47
C ARG A 116 8.50 -8.40 -6.28
#